data_bc00afdbffa9411c212c07833c588cb2
#
_entry.id   bc00afdbffa9411c212c07833c588cb2
#
_cell.length_a   1.000
_cell.length_b   1.000
_cell.length_c   1.000
_cell.angle_alpha   90.00
_cell.angle_beta   90.00
_cell.angle_gamma   90.00
#
_symmetry.space_group_name_H-M   'P 1'
#
loop_
_entity.id
_entity.type
_entity.pdbx_description
1 polymer ?
#
loop_
_entity_poly.entity_id
_entity_poly.type
_entity_poly.pdbx_seq_one_letter_code
_entity_poly.pdbx_strand_id
1 'polypeptide(L)'
;MRRLPILIVFGGLLAAGLIVDRNRPAPADVAYGTVSAPVQPVAASASATTTSWFCPGVPAPPDGSTAGFVTMANPTDKDLTATLKVVPSEGNAATRPVALAAHSTTSVNLAEVAPAPFAAAQVDVQGGGVVVEQSVAKGDLRDPSACATAAASTWYLASGVTTRDATLKYFVYNPYPDDAIVDMDFATNEGRFAPQPLQGFVVQGGSVRVVDITDQVRRRTAVAGTITARSGRVVVGKIQTYDGSAGPEGFTSGIGAPATATQWLFPDGRRVPQVSERVVVYNPGPNPAEVDIEVRPAAPPEDAEDT
;
A
#
# COMPACT_ATOMS: atom_id res chain seq x y z
N MET A 1 24.34 65.51 -10.98
CA MET A 1 22.90 65.38 -11.35
C MET A 1 22.61 64.28 -12.40
N ARG A 2 23.33 63.14 -12.46
CA ARG A 2 23.16 62.08 -13.49
C ARG A 2 22.44 60.82 -13.02
N ARG A 3 21.99 60.74 -11.76
CA ARG A 3 21.31 59.52 -11.20
C ARG A 3 19.79 59.58 -11.16
N LEU A 4 19.20 60.77 -11.39
CA LEU A 4 17.77 60.97 -11.36
C LEU A 4 16.99 60.18 -12.42
N PRO A 5 17.45 60.08 -13.70
CA PRO A 5 16.70 59.30 -14.69
C PRO A 5 16.71 57.79 -14.41
N ILE A 6 17.76 57.24 -13.79
CA ILE A 6 17.84 55.83 -13.45
C ILE A 6 16.85 55.47 -12.33
N LEU A 7 16.70 56.35 -11.34
CA LEU A 7 15.71 56.15 -10.26
C LEU A 7 14.27 56.22 -10.75
N ILE A 8 13.99 57.09 -11.74
CA ILE A 8 12.65 57.17 -12.34
C ILE A 8 12.34 55.90 -13.14
N VAL A 9 13.29 55.37 -13.90
CA VAL A 9 13.09 54.10 -14.65
C VAL A 9 12.92 52.93 -13.71
N PHE A 10 13.69 52.82 -12.63
CA PHE A 10 13.57 51.77 -11.63
C PHE A 10 12.23 51.85 -10.87
N GLY A 11 11.82 53.06 -10.48
CA GLY A 11 10.51 53.30 -9.85
C GLY A 11 9.34 52.93 -10.78
N GLY A 12 9.45 53.28 -12.07
CA GLY A 12 8.46 52.90 -13.08
C GLY A 12 8.35 51.40 -13.31
N LEU A 13 9.47 50.68 -13.35
CA LEU A 13 9.48 49.22 -13.49
C LEU A 13 8.93 48.50 -12.25
N LEU A 14 9.24 49.00 -11.04
CA LEU A 14 8.64 48.50 -9.80
C LEU A 14 7.15 48.72 -9.73
N ALA A 15 6.68 49.94 -10.10
CA ALA A 15 5.27 50.23 -10.13
C ALA A 15 4.50 49.42 -11.20
N ALA A 16 5.10 49.20 -12.37
CA ALA A 16 4.53 48.34 -13.41
C ALA A 16 4.49 46.87 -12.96
N GLY A 17 5.53 46.40 -12.29
CA GLY A 17 5.57 45.05 -11.71
C GLY A 17 4.49 44.84 -10.65
N LEU A 18 4.29 45.78 -9.74
CA LEU A 18 3.23 45.75 -8.73
C LEU A 18 1.82 45.80 -9.33
N ILE A 19 1.62 46.56 -10.40
CA ILE A 19 0.34 46.64 -11.11
C ILE A 19 0.04 45.33 -11.83
N VAL A 20 1.02 44.74 -12.49
CA VAL A 20 0.88 43.42 -13.16
C VAL A 20 0.59 42.32 -12.13
N ASP A 21 1.28 42.34 -10.98
CA ASP A 21 1.05 41.35 -9.94
C ASP A 21 -0.32 41.50 -9.25
N ARG A 22 -0.77 42.74 -9.07
CA ARG A 22 -2.08 43.03 -8.47
C ARG A 22 -3.24 42.75 -9.40
N ASN A 23 -3.01 42.82 -10.73
CA ASN A 23 -3.99 42.51 -11.76
C ASN A 23 -3.86 41.09 -12.35
N ARG A 24 -2.97 40.25 -11.82
CA ARG A 24 -3.03 38.84 -12.15
C ARG A 24 -4.38 38.32 -11.69
N PRO A 25 -5.21 37.74 -12.59
CA PRO A 25 -6.36 36.99 -12.12
C PRO A 25 -5.82 36.01 -11.10
N ALA A 26 -6.44 35.96 -9.92
CA ALA A 26 -6.17 34.87 -8.97
C ALA A 26 -6.08 33.57 -9.79
N PRO A 27 -5.05 32.75 -9.62
CA PRO A 27 -5.03 31.44 -10.26
C PRO A 27 -6.43 30.91 -10.04
N ALA A 28 -7.17 30.62 -11.15
CA ALA A 28 -8.45 29.98 -11.03
C ALA A 28 -8.22 28.90 -9.98
N ASP A 29 -8.97 28.94 -8.88
CA ASP A 29 -9.04 27.79 -8.00
C ASP A 29 -9.35 26.66 -8.97
N VAL A 30 -8.30 25.96 -9.38
CA VAL A 30 -8.45 24.64 -9.89
C VAL A 30 -9.10 23.98 -8.69
N ALA A 31 -10.43 23.98 -8.69
CA ALA A 31 -11.14 23.01 -7.92
C ALA A 31 -10.53 21.70 -8.41
N TYR A 32 -9.46 21.28 -7.77
CA TYR A 32 -9.20 19.88 -7.59
C TYR A 32 -10.49 19.46 -6.92
N GLY A 33 -11.47 19.09 -7.78
CA GLY A 33 -12.64 18.40 -7.30
C GLY A 33 -12.06 17.44 -6.33
N THR A 34 -12.57 17.36 -5.13
CA THR A 34 -12.15 16.45 -4.10
C THR A 34 -12.16 15.03 -4.68
N VAL A 35 -11.21 14.76 -5.55
CA VAL A 35 -10.73 13.45 -5.85
C VAL A 35 -10.06 13.11 -4.54
N SER A 36 -10.83 12.56 -3.61
CA SER A 36 -10.30 11.80 -2.50
C SER A 36 -9.19 10.98 -3.11
N ALA A 37 -7.95 11.23 -2.69
CA ALA A 37 -6.82 10.46 -3.17
C ALA A 37 -7.27 9.00 -3.11
N PRO A 38 -7.19 8.24 -4.22
CA PRO A 38 -7.81 6.93 -4.28
C PRO A 38 -7.26 6.13 -3.10
N VAL A 39 -8.15 5.73 -2.20
CA VAL A 39 -7.79 4.98 -0.98
C VAL A 39 -7.23 3.61 -1.37
N GLN A 40 -7.53 3.18 -2.58
CA GLN A 40 -7.01 1.97 -3.21
C GLN A 40 -6.05 2.31 -4.36
N PRO A 41 -5.05 1.46 -4.62
CA PRO A 41 -4.16 1.64 -5.75
C PRO A 41 -4.92 1.66 -7.08
N VAL A 42 -4.59 2.62 -7.93
CA VAL A 42 -5.19 2.77 -9.25
C VAL A 42 -4.09 2.78 -10.29
N ALA A 43 -4.25 2.01 -11.37
CA ALA A 43 -3.33 2.03 -12.49
C ALA A 43 -3.29 3.44 -13.12
N ALA A 44 -2.10 3.91 -13.42
CA ALA A 44 -1.94 5.16 -14.15
C ALA A 44 -2.51 5.02 -15.58
N SER A 45 -2.88 6.16 -16.17
CA SER A 45 -3.32 6.20 -17.57
C SER A 45 -2.29 5.49 -18.48
N ALA A 46 -2.77 4.80 -19.51
CA ALA A 46 -1.91 4.21 -20.54
C ALA A 46 -1.03 5.24 -21.27
N SER A 47 -1.36 6.53 -21.19
CA SER A 47 -0.57 7.64 -21.72
C SER A 47 0.52 8.14 -20.77
N ALA A 48 0.61 7.62 -19.53
CA ALA A 48 1.69 7.98 -18.64
C ALA A 48 3.04 7.54 -19.19
N THR A 49 4.06 8.36 -19.00
CA THR A 49 5.42 8.09 -19.45
C THR A 49 6.15 7.11 -18.54
N THR A 50 5.86 7.16 -17.25
CA THR A 50 6.42 6.26 -16.25
C THR A 50 5.40 6.01 -15.13
N THR A 51 5.48 4.84 -14.50
CA THR A 51 4.68 4.48 -13.33
C THR A 51 5.52 3.72 -12.34
N SER A 52 5.32 3.95 -11.05
CA SER A 52 5.98 3.20 -9.98
C SER A 52 4.96 2.50 -9.10
N TRP A 53 5.27 1.27 -8.71
CA TRP A 53 4.49 0.48 -7.79
C TRP A 53 5.36 0.00 -6.65
N PHE A 54 4.80 -0.03 -5.45
CA PHE A 54 5.50 -0.38 -4.22
C PHE A 54 4.77 -1.53 -3.53
N CYS A 55 5.41 -2.68 -3.45
CA CYS A 55 4.92 -3.89 -2.81
C CYS A 55 5.60 -4.00 -1.44
N PRO A 56 4.87 -3.85 -0.33
CA PRO A 56 5.49 -3.65 0.99
C PRO A 56 6.20 -4.87 1.55
N GLY A 57 5.82 -6.08 1.13
CA GLY A 57 6.57 -7.27 1.53
C GLY A 57 5.81 -8.58 1.48
N VAL A 58 6.52 -9.61 1.07
CA VAL A 58 6.10 -11.02 1.03
C VAL A 58 7.26 -11.93 1.47
N PRO A 59 7.02 -13.20 1.83
CA PRO A 59 8.09 -14.17 2.07
C PRO A 59 8.96 -14.35 0.83
N ALA A 60 10.27 -14.48 1.01
CA ALA A 60 11.22 -14.79 -0.05
C ALA A 60 12.33 -15.73 0.45
N PRO A 61 12.02 -16.80 1.23
CA PRO A 61 13.02 -17.67 1.80
C PRO A 61 13.70 -18.53 0.71
N PRO A 62 14.99 -18.80 0.84
CA PRO A 62 15.75 -19.56 -0.16
C PRO A 62 15.36 -21.05 -0.22
N ASP A 63 14.73 -21.58 0.84
CA ASP A 63 14.30 -22.97 0.92
C ASP A 63 12.98 -23.28 0.20
N GLY A 64 12.28 -22.23 -0.29
CA GLY A 64 11.01 -22.37 -1.00
C GLY A 64 9.83 -22.86 -0.14
N SER A 65 9.96 -22.90 1.18
CA SER A 65 8.88 -23.31 2.10
C SER A 65 7.62 -22.45 1.98
N THR A 66 7.82 -21.20 1.62
CA THR A 66 6.82 -20.24 1.17
C THR A 66 7.41 -19.46 0.01
N ALA A 67 6.58 -18.89 -0.86
CA ALA A 67 7.08 -18.08 -1.96
C ALA A 67 6.32 -16.76 -2.03
N GLY A 68 7.05 -15.70 -2.35
CA GLY A 68 6.49 -14.39 -2.62
C GLY A 68 6.72 -14.00 -4.08
N PHE A 69 5.67 -13.55 -4.72
CA PHE A 69 5.71 -13.16 -6.11
C PHE A 69 5.31 -11.70 -6.26
N VAL A 70 5.86 -11.07 -7.29
CA VAL A 70 5.33 -9.83 -7.87
C VAL A 70 4.84 -10.16 -9.26
N THR A 71 3.57 -9.86 -9.51
CA THR A 71 2.88 -10.12 -10.77
C THR A 71 2.55 -8.79 -11.42
N MET A 72 2.93 -8.65 -12.69
CA MET A 72 2.75 -7.45 -13.50
C MET A 72 1.86 -7.80 -14.69
N ALA A 73 0.70 -7.16 -14.80
CA ALA A 73 -0.22 -7.32 -15.91
C ALA A 73 -0.13 -6.10 -16.83
N ASN A 74 0.18 -6.33 -18.10
CA ASN A 74 0.18 -5.34 -19.16
C ASN A 74 -1.04 -5.53 -20.07
N PRO A 75 -2.16 -4.85 -19.85
CA PRO A 75 -3.35 -4.95 -20.69
C PRO A 75 -3.28 -4.08 -21.95
N THR A 76 -2.19 -3.35 -22.17
CA THR A 76 -2.05 -2.42 -23.29
C THR A 76 -1.62 -3.14 -24.59
N ASP A 77 -1.81 -2.48 -25.73
CA ASP A 77 -1.41 -2.98 -27.06
C ASP A 77 0.10 -2.85 -27.34
N LYS A 78 0.90 -2.44 -26.34
CA LYS A 78 2.33 -2.17 -26.50
C LYS A 78 3.17 -3.05 -25.58
N ASP A 79 4.28 -3.51 -26.10
CA ASP A 79 5.33 -4.09 -25.26
C ASP A 79 5.93 -2.99 -24.39
N LEU A 80 6.05 -3.25 -23.09
CA LEU A 80 6.61 -2.35 -22.12
C LEU A 80 7.81 -3.00 -21.42
N THR A 81 8.61 -2.18 -20.75
CA THR A 81 9.72 -2.64 -19.92
C THR A 81 9.54 -2.13 -18.51
N ALA A 82 9.73 -3.01 -17.56
CA ALA A 82 9.77 -2.66 -16.15
C ALA A 82 11.14 -2.93 -15.55
N THR A 83 11.47 -2.20 -14.51
CA THR A 83 12.60 -2.47 -13.62
C THR A 83 12.05 -2.93 -12.28
N LEU A 84 12.30 -4.19 -11.93
CA LEU A 84 11.97 -4.74 -10.63
C LEU A 84 13.17 -4.61 -9.71
N LYS A 85 13.05 -3.81 -8.64
CA LYS A 85 13.99 -3.72 -7.52
C LYS A 85 13.42 -4.51 -6.36
N VAL A 86 14.12 -5.54 -5.92
CA VAL A 86 13.79 -6.35 -4.74
C VAL A 86 14.63 -5.89 -3.58
N VAL A 87 13.97 -5.59 -2.46
CA VAL A 87 14.59 -5.10 -1.22
C VAL A 87 14.38 -6.15 -0.15
N PRO A 88 15.38 -7.01 0.11
CA PRO A 88 15.26 -8.06 1.11
C PRO A 88 15.27 -7.47 2.54
N SER A 89 14.64 -8.18 3.49
CA SER A 89 14.69 -7.82 4.92
C SER A 89 16.09 -7.94 5.51
N GLU A 90 16.95 -8.73 4.87
CA GLU A 90 18.35 -8.95 5.23
C GLU A 90 19.18 -9.07 3.95
N GLY A 91 20.33 -8.41 3.90
CA GLY A 91 21.21 -8.41 2.73
C GLY A 91 21.04 -7.19 1.83
N ASN A 92 21.48 -7.28 0.59
CA ASN A 92 21.51 -6.18 -0.34
C ASN A 92 20.35 -6.23 -1.33
N ALA A 93 19.81 -5.08 -1.69
CA ALA A 93 18.81 -4.96 -2.74
C ALA A 93 19.39 -5.39 -4.10
N ALA A 94 18.57 -6.04 -4.91
CA ALA A 94 18.91 -6.45 -6.26
C ALA A 94 17.88 -5.91 -7.26
N THR A 95 18.33 -5.70 -8.50
CA THR A 95 17.47 -5.15 -9.57
C THR A 95 17.50 -6.08 -10.77
N ARG A 96 16.31 -6.30 -11.37
CA ARG A 96 16.12 -7.13 -12.54
C ARG A 96 15.24 -6.40 -13.57
N PRO A 97 15.65 -6.29 -14.85
CA PRO A 97 14.77 -5.85 -15.92
C PRO A 97 13.73 -6.94 -16.23
N VAL A 98 12.50 -6.52 -16.52
CA VAL A 98 11.39 -7.40 -16.86
C VAL A 98 10.71 -6.88 -18.11
N ALA A 99 10.65 -7.73 -19.15
CA ALA A 99 9.86 -7.45 -20.35
C ALA A 99 8.39 -7.77 -20.09
N LEU A 100 7.51 -6.86 -20.46
CA LEU A 100 6.06 -6.97 -20.33
C LEU A 100 5.44 -6.92 -21.72
N ALA A 101 5.28 -8.07 -22.35
CA ALA A 101 4.63 -8.15 -23.66
C ALA A 101 3.21 -7.57 -23.59
N ALA A 102 2.71 -7.07 -24.72
CA ALA A 102 1.33 -6.62 -24.86
C ALA A 102 0.35 -7.75 -24.47
N HIS A 103 -0.73 -7.39 -23.77
CA HIS A 103 -1.79 -8.31 -23.34
C HIS A 103 -1.28 -9.54 -22.57
N SER A 104 -0.24 -9.35 -21.74
CA SER A 104 0.37 -10.44 -21.01
C SER A 104 0.48 -10.16 -19.49
N THR A 105 0.70 -11.24 -18.76
CA THR A 105 0.99 -11.20 -17.34
C THR A 105 2.32 -11.88 -17.07
N THR A 106 3.21 -11.19 -16.33
CA THR A 106 4.52 -11.71 -15.96
C THR A 106 4.61 -11.78 -14.44
N SER A 107 4.98 -12.94 -13.89
CA SER A 107 5.15 -13.15 -12.45
C SER A 107 6.61 -13.47 -12.14
N VAL A 108 7.18 -12.83 -11.14
CA VAL A 108 8.57 -13.02 -10.69
C VAL A 108 8.58 -13.46 -9.23
N ASN A 109 9.23 -14.59 -8.95
CA ASN A 109 9.51 -15.03 -7.59
C ASN A 109 10.62 -14.16 -7.00
N LEU A 110 10.36 -13.51 -5.85
CA LEU A 110 11.33 -12.58 -5.25
C LEU A 110 12.57 -13.28 -4.71
N ALA A 111 12.46 -14.52 -4.27
CA ALA A 111 13.60 -15.32 -3.80
C ALA A 111 14.63 -15.62 -4.91
N GLU A 112 14.21 -15.63 -6.19
CA GLU A 112 15.11 -15.79 -7.34
C GLU A 112 15.95 -14.52 -7.62
N VAL A 113 15.53 -13.38 -7.09
CA VAL A 113 16.20 -12.09 -7.31
C VAL A 113 17.04 -11.68 -6.09
N ALA A 114 16.45 -11.74 -4.90
CA ALA A 114 17.13 -11.44 -3.63
C ALA A 114 16.52 -12.30 -2.52
N PRO A 115 17.07 -13.51 -2.27
CA PRO A 115 16.56 -14.40 -1.24
C PRO A 115 16.78 -13.82 0.17
N ALA A 116 15.72 -13.87 1.00
CA ALA A 116 15.72 -13.44 2.39
C ALA A 116 14.47 -14.01 3.09
N PRO A 117 14.34 -13.95 4.42
CA PRO A 117 13.08 -14.33 5.08
C PRO A 117 11.88 -13.63 4.49
N PHE A 118 12.03 -12.34 4.16
CA PHE A 118 11.00 -11.51 3.51
C PHE A 118 11.66 -10.51 2.56
N ALA A 119 10.91 -10.03 1.58
CA ALA A 119 11.36 -8.99 0.68
C ALA A 119 10.21 -8.06 0.27
N ALA A 120 10.48 -6.77 0.22
CA ALA A 120 9.67 -5.77 -0.45
C ALA A 120 10.11 -5.63 -1.91
N ALA A 121 9.28 -5.00 -2.74
CA ALA A 121 9.64 -4.74 -4.12
C ALA A 121 9.15 -3.36 -4.59
N GLN A 122 9.91 -2.78 -5.52
CA GLN A 122 9.51 -1.62 -6.31
C GLN A 122 9.53 -2.02 -7.79
N VAL A 123 8.48 -1.67 -8.50
CA VAL A 123 8.37 -1.88 -9.94
C VAL A 123 8.24 -0.53 -10.62
N ASP A 124 9.23 -0.17 -11.41
CA ASP A 124 9.22 1.05 -12.23
C ASP A 124 8.99 0.66 -13.69
N VAL A 125 7.85 1.06 -14.23
CA VAL A 125 7.44 0.76 -15.60
C VAL A 125 7.69 1.96 -16.50
N GLN A 126 8.29 1.75 -17.66
CA GLN A 126 8.39 2.76 -18.72
C GLN A 126 7.10 2.76 -19.54
N GLY A 127 6.09 3.47 -19.01
CA GLY A 127 4.74 3.53 -19.54
C GLY A 127 3.68 3.56 -18.45
N GLY A 128 2.42 3.53 -18.86
CA GLY A 128 1.26 3.44 -17.97
C GLY A 128 0.36 2.26 -18.32
N GLY A 129 -0.75 2.13 -17.60
CA GLY A 129 -1.75 1.08 -17.81
C GLY A 129 -1.42 -0.27 -17.16
N VAL A 130 -0.20 -0.48 -16.68
CA VAL A 130 0.20 -1.73 -16.01
C VAL A 130 -0.37 -1.79 -14.61
N VAL A 131 -0.83 -2.97 -14.20
CA VAL A 131 -1.26 -3.27 -12.84
C VAL A 131 -0.24 -4.20 -12.19
N VAL A 132 0.09 -3.93 -10.92
CA VAL A 132 1.05 -4.73 -10.17
C VAL A 132 0.43 -5.20 -8.85
N GLU A 133 0.57 -6.47 -8.58
CA GLU A 133 0.21 -7.11 -7.32
C GLU A 133 1.38 -7.92 -6.75
N GLN A 134 1.34 -8.14 -5.46
CA GLN A 134 2.17 -9.12 -4.79
C GLN A 134 1.32 -10.32 -4.36
N SER A 135 1.91 -11.48 -4.20
CA SER A 135 1.20 -12.64 -3.64
C SER A 135 2.10 -13.50 -2.78
N VAL A 136 1.50 -14.10 -1.77
CA VAL A 136 2.11 -15.16 -0.96
C VAL A 136 1.61 -16.50 -1.45
N ALA A 137 2.50 -17.50 -1.54
CA ALA A 137 2.13 -18.87 -1.86
C ALA A 137 2.76 -19.83 -0.86
N LYS A 138 1.99 -20.88 -0.50
CA LYS A 138 2.44 -22.01 0.33
C LYS A 138 1.68 -23.26 -0.12
N GLY A 139 2.38 -24.23 -0.73
CA GLY A 139 1.73 -25.34 -1.40
C GLY A 139 0.77 -24.83 -2.50
N ASP A 140 -0.47 -25.31 -2.47
CA ASP A 140 -1.51 -24.91 -3.42
C ASP A 140 -2.24 -23.59 -3.01
N LEU A 141 -1.97 -23.09 -1.82
CA LEU A 141 -2.58 -21.84 -1.34
C LEU A 141 -1.86 -20.63 -1.94
N ARG A 142 -2.63 -19.68 -2.42
CA ARG A 142 -2.13 -18.38 -2.91
C ARG A 142 -3.05 -17.27 -2.45
N ASP A 143 -2.45 -16.20 -1.93
CA ASP A 143 -3.18 -15.00 -1.50
C ASP A 143 -2.56 -13.76 -2.16
N PRO A 144 -3.23 -13.16 -3.16
CA PRO A 144 -2.79 -11.94 -3.81
C PRO A 144 -3.21 -10.71 -3.02
N SER A 145 -2.39 -9.67 -3.09
CA SER A 145 -2.72 -8.34 -2.59
C SER A 145 -2.16 -7.25 -3.51
N ALA A 146 -2.85 -6.12 -3.59
CA ALA A 146 -2.39 -5.00 -4.39
C ALA A 146 -1.05 -4.44 -3.89
N CYS A 147 -0.24 -3.90 -4.80
CA CYS A 147 0.86 -3.01 -4.47
C CYS A 147 0.39 -1.55 -4.46
N ALA A 148 1.03 -0.67 -3.69
CA ALA A 148 0.70 0.75 -3.64
C ALA A 148 1.25 1.48 -4.87
N THR A 149 0.57 2.54 -5.30
CA THR A 149 1.07 3.47 -6.32
C THR A 149 1.80 4.68 -5.73
N ALA A 150 1.75 4.85 -4.41
CA ALA A 150 2.46 5.89 -3.69
C ALA A 150 2.75 5.47 -2.25
N ALA A 151 3.85 5.97 -1.69
CA ALA A 151 4.08 5.93 -0.26
C ALA A 151 3.33 7.07 0.44
N ALA A 152 2.85 6.84 1.66
CA ALA A 152 2.08 7.80 2.43
C ALA A 152 2.68 8.03 3.83
N SER A 153 2.26 9.12 4.47
CA SER A 153 2.62 9.42 5.86
C SER A 153 1.74 8.69 6.88
N THR A 154 0.60 8.14 6.45
CA THR A 154 -0.30 7.41 7.35
C THR A 154 -0.83 6.17 6.65
N TRP A 155 -0.95 5.08 7.40
CA TRP A 155 -1.53 3.82 6.94
C TRP A 155 -2.45 3.22 8.00
N TYR A 156 -3.56 2.66 7.56
CA TYR A 156 -4.56 2.02 8.40
C TYR A 156 -4.70 0.55 8.00
N LEU A 157 -4.64 -0.35 8.98
CA LEU A 157 -4.85 -1.78 8.80
C LEU A 157 -6.00 -2.22 9.72
N ALA A 158 -7.17 -2.48 9.15
CA ALA A 158 -8.40 -2.66 9.91
C ALA A 158 -8.48 -3.99 10.66
N SER A 159 -7.75 -5.04 10.22
CA SER A 159 -7.92 -6.38 10.76
C SER A 159 -6.60 -7.03 11.14
N GLY A 160 -6.60 -7.75 12.25
CA GLY A 160 -5.50 -8.57 12.72
C GLY A 160 -5.92 -9.36 13.97
N VAL A 161 -5.20 -10.44 14.24
CA VAL A 161 -5.38 -11.32 15.39
C VAL A 161 -3.99 -11.70 15.91
N THR A 162 -3.82 -11.72 17.23
CA THR A 162 -2.55 -12.10 17.88
C THR A 162 -2.79 -13.13 19.00
N THR A 163 -3.78 -13.98 18.82
CA THR A 163 -4.03 -15.16 19.67
C THR A 163 -2.89 -16.18 19.54
N ARG A 164 -2.90 -17.25 20.32
CA ARG A 164 -1.80 -18.22 20.34
C ARG A 164 -1.62 -18.97 19.02
N ASP A 165 -2.71 -19.17 18.32
CA ASP A 165 -2.83 -19.86 17.02
C ASP A 165 -2.57 -18.94 15.82
N ALA A 166 -2.25 -17.65 16.07
CA ALA A 166 -2.18 -16.64 15.04
C ALA A 166 -0.94 -15.76 15.17
N THR A 167 -0.29 -15.47 14.04
CA THR A 167 0.85 -14.57 13.93
C THR A 167 0.52 -13.42 12.98
N LEU A 168 0.73 -12.20 13.45
CA LEU A 168 0.53 -10.98 12.66
C LEU A 168 1.86 -10.26 12.47
N LYS A 169 2.27 -10.08 11.21
CA LYS A 169 3.47 -9.32 10.84
C LYS A 169 3.09 -8.11 10.01
N TYR A 170 3.71 -6.96 10.32
CA TYR A 170 3.64 -5.77 9.49
C TYR A 170 4.96 -5.59 8.74
N PHE A 171 4.84 -5.14 7.50
CA PHE A 171 5.94 -4.79 6.61
C PHE A 171 5.90 -3.28 6.42
N VAL A 172 6.96 -2.61 6.83
CA VAL A 172 7.10 -1.16 6.66
C VAL A 172 8.23 -0.93 5.69
N TYR A 173 7.89 -0.59 4.46
CA TYR A 173 8.83 -0.37 3.37
C TYR A 173 9.04 1.13 3.15
N ASN A 174 10.28 1.58 3.23
CA ASN A 174 10.70 2.91 2.87
C ASN A 174 11.40 2.88 1.50
N PRO A 175 10.75 3.31 0.42
CA PRO A 175 11.33 3.30 -0.92
C PRO A 175 12.32 4.46 -1.18
N TYR A 176 12.37 5.47 -0.30
CA TYR A 176 13.17 6.68 -0.47
C TYR A 176 14.58 6.52 0.14
N PRO A 177 15.54 7.39 -0.24
CA PRO A 177 16.90 7.30 0.28
C PRO A 177 17.04 7.77 1.74
N ASP A 178 16.17 8.67 2.19
CA ASP A 178 16.23 9.20 3.56
C ASP A 178 15.45 8.32 4.53
N ASP A 179 15.87 8.28 5.78
CA ASP A 179 15.21 7.52 6.83
C ASP A 179 13.81 8.05 7.12
N ALA A 180 12.87 7.14 7.35
CA ALA A 180 11.55 7.46 7.86
C ALA A 180 11.48 7.12 9.35
N ILE A 181 10.73 7.93 10.11
CA ILE A 181 10.45 7.69 11.54
C ILE A 181 8.95 7.53 11.68
N VAL A 182 8.51 6.39 12.20
CA VAL A 182 7.09 6.07 12.30
C VAL A 182 6.67 5.73 13.73
N ASP A 183 5.41 6.02 14.04
CA ASP A 183 4.71 5.53 15.22
C ASP A 183 3.69 4.48 14.79
N MET A 184 3.51 3.45 15.61
CA MET A 184 2.52 2.42 15.39
C MET A 184 1.60 2.33 16.60
N ASP A 185 0.35 2.72 16.39
CA ASP A 185 -0.71 2.69 17.40
C ASP A 185 -1.74 1.61 17.05
N PHE A 186 -2.31 0.99 18.06
CA PHE A 186 -3.24 -0.12 17.89
C PHE A 186 -4.56 0.14 18.61
N ALA A 187 -5.65 -0.22 17.94
CA ALA A 187 -6.95 -0.43 18.57
C ALA A 187 -7.18 -1.95 18.69
N THR A 188 -7.52 -2.40 19.87
CA THR A 188 -7.72 -3.82 20.17
C THR A 188 -9.07 -4.05 20.83
N ASN A 189 -9.48 -5.31 20.97
CA ASN A 189 -10.66 -5.68 21.76
C ASN A 189 -10.57 -5.30 23.24
N GLU A 190 -9.39 -4.91 23.74
CA GLU A 190 -9.18 -4.43 25.12
C GLU A 190 -8.87 -2.92 25.19
N GLY A 191 -9.06 -2.19 24.10
CA GLY A 191 -8.83 -0.75 24.02
C GLY A 191 -7.63 -0.36 23.17
N ARG A 192 -7.26 0.92 23.25
CA ARG A 192 -6.11 1.48 22.51
C ARG A 192 -4.79 1.13 23.20
N PHE A 193 -3.77 0.87 22.42
CA PHE A 193 -2.45 0.48 22.89
C PHE A 193 -1.36 1.02 21.96
N ALA A 194 -0.35 1.67 22.53
CA ALA A 194 0.82 2.23 21.84
C ALA A 194 2.10 1.63 22.45
N PRO A 195 2.63 0.53 21.92
CA PRO A 195 3.84 -0.10 22.43
C PRO A 195 5.03 0.85 22.34
N GLN A 196 5.74 1.08 23.44
CA GLN A 196 6.89 1.98 23.48
C GLN A 196 7.98 1.65 22.44
N PRO A 197 8.33 0.37 22.16
CA PRO A 197 9.32 0.03 21.14
C PRO A 197 8.91 0.39 19.70
N LEU A 198 7.64 0.64 19.46
CA LEU A 198 7.08 0.99 18.15
C LEU A 198 6.77 2.49 18.01
N GLN A 199 7.21 3.30 18.98
CA GLN A 199 7.13 4.76 18.93
C GLN A 199 8.49 5.33 18.52
N GLY A 200 8.50 6.19 17.47
CA GLY A 200 9.74 6.68 16.88
C GLY A 200 10.56 5.58 16.19
N PHE A 201 9.91 4.57 15.66
CA PHE A 201 10.55 3.43 15.00
C PHE A 201 11.19 3.86 13.69
N VAL A 202 12.52 3.63 13.55
CA VAL A 202 13.28 4.06 12.37
C VAL A 202 13.21 3.00 11.28
N VAL A 203 12.82 3.43 10.08
CA VAL A 203 12.88 2.64 8.84
C VAL A 203 13.91 3.29 7.93
N GLN A 204 15.07 2.67 7.81
CA GLN A 204 16.17 3.18 7.01
C GLN A 204 15.77 3.39 5.54
N GLY A 205 16.41 4.35 4.90
CA GLY A 205 16.19 4.63 3.49
C GLY A 205 16.46 3.41 2.61
N GLY A 206 15.58 3.14 1.64
CA GLY A 206 15.70 2.01 0.72
C GLY A 206 15.59 0.63 1.38
N SER A 207 14.94 0.51 2.56
CA SER A 207 14.84 -0.75 3.31
C SER A 207 13.40 -1.14 3.65
N VAL A 208 13.21 -2.40 3.98
CA VAL A 208 11.97 -2.93 4.57
C VAL A 208 12.24 -3.41 5.99
N ARG A 209 11.36 -3.02 6.91
CA ARG A 209 11.34 -3.53 8.29
C ARG A 209 10.15 -4.45 8.48
N VAL A 210 10.42 -5.63 8.99
CA VAL A 210 9.39 -6.61 9.37
C VAL A 210 9.18 -6.52 10.87
N VAL A 211 7.96 -6.21 11.29
CA VAL A 211 7.60 -6.07 12.70
C VAL A 211 6.63 -7.18 13.06
N ASP A 212 7.02 -8.03 14.01
CA ASP A 212 6.13 -9.04 14.58
C ASP A 212 5.19 -8.36 15.57
N ILE A 213 3.95 -8.14 15.15
CA ILE A 213 2.92 -7.50 15.98
C ILE A 213 2.46 -8.44 17.08
N THR A 214 2.53 -9.76 16.87
CA THR A 214 2.16 -10.77 17.88
C THR A 214 2.99 -10.63 19.15
N ASP A 215 4.26 -10.27 19.01
CA ASP A 215 5.17 -10.07 20.15
C ASP A 215 4.90 -8.75 20.90
N GLN A 216 4.42 -7.73 20.20
CA GLN A 216 4.18 -6.40 20.75
C GLN A 216 2.77 -6.22 21.31
N VAL A 217 1.78 -6.81 20.64
CA VAL A 217 0.34 -6.70 20.95
C VAL A 217 -0.21 -8.10 21.18
N ARG A 218 0.10 -8.68 22.34
CA ARG A 218 -0.12 -10.11 22.60
C ARG A 218 -1.57 -10.44 22.92
N ARG A 219 -2.02 -11.60 22.40
CA ARG A 219 -3.28 -12.27 22.78
C ARG A 219 -4.51 -11.44 22.56
N ARG A 220 -4.63 -10.79 21.41
CA ARG A 220 -5.81 -10.02 21.04
C ARG A 220 -6.60 -10.74 19.97
N THR A 221 -7.91 -10.78 20.15
CA THR A 221 -8.86 -11.35 19.17
C THR A 221 -9.22 -10.36 18.06
N ALA A 222 -8.90 -9.08 18.26
CA ALA A 222 -9.01 -8.05 17.25
C ALA A 222 -7.88 -7.03 17.43
N VAL A 223 -7.18 -6.74 16.33
CA VAL A 223 -6.12 -5.73 16.26
C VAL A 223 -6.31 -4.92 14.99
N ALA A 224 -6.48 -3.62 15.13
CA ALA A 224 -6.35 -2.67 14.04
C ALA A 224 -5.13 -1.79 14.31
N GLY A 225 -4.37 -1.44 13.27
CA GLY A 225 -3.17 -0.63 13.38
C GLY A 225 -3.29 0.69 12.64
N THR A 226 -2.75 1.74 13.23
CA THR A 226 -2.46 3.02 12.58
C THR A 226 -0.96 3.23 12.61
N ILE A 227 -0.35 3.42 11.46
CA ILE A 227 1.06 3.73 11.31
C ILE A 227 1.17 5.15 10.80
N THR A 228 1.82 6.03 11.57
CA THR A 228 1.98 7.45 11.23
C THR A 228 3.45 7.81 11.16
N ALA A 229 3.89 8.34 10.03
CA ALA A 229 5.24 8.84 9.88
C ALA A 229 5.37 10.25 10.51
N ARG A 230 6.27 10.40 11.47
CA ARG A 230 6.73 11.70 11.98
C ARG A 230 7.58 12.43 10.94
N SER A 231 8.36 11.66 10.18
CA SER A 231 9.15 12.13 9.04
C SER A 231 9.21 11.06 7.96
N GLY A 232 9.34 11.46 6.71
CA GLY A 232 9.36 10.57 5.57
C GLY A 232 7.98 10.04 5.17
N ARG A 233 7.98 9.02 4.33
CA ARG A 233 6.81 8.28 3.88
C ARG A 233 7.17 6.82 3.71
N VAL A 234 6.23 5.94 3.97
CA VAL A 234 6.41 4.50 3.88
C VAL A 234 5.26 3.85 3.12
N VAL A 235 5.42 2.59 2.79
CA VAL A 235 4.33 1.71 2.34
C VAL A 235 4.18 0.61 3.36
N VAL A 236 2.94 0.33 3.77
CA VAL A 236 2.69 -0.65 4.83
C VAL A 236 1.76 -1.75 4.35
N GLY A 237 2.18 -2.98 4.60
CA GLY A 237 1.37 -4.18 4.39
C GLY A 237 1.41 -5.10 5.60
N LYS A 238 0.64 -6.17 5.54
CA LYS A 238 0.59 -7.19 6.58
C LYS A 238 0.50 -8.60 6.01
N ILE A 239 0.92 -9.55 6.82
CA ILE A 239 0.58 -10.97 6.68
C ILE A 239 0.04 -11.45 8.03
N GLN A 240 -1.13 -12.07 7.99
CA GLN A 240 -1.75 -12.80 9.08
C GLN A 240 -1.64 -14.29 8.79
N THR A 241 -1.11 -15.06 9.73
CA THR A 241 -1.01 -16.53 9.60
C THR A 241 -1.77 -17.20 10.75
N TYR A 242 -2.42 -18.31 10.46
CA TYR A 242 -3.09 -19.19 11.42
C TYR A 242 -2.50 -20.60 11.32
N ASP A 243 -2.27 -21.23 12.45
CA ASP A 243 -1.60 -22.55 12.54
C ASP A 243 -2.56 -23.75 12.59
N GLY A 244 -3.87 -23.51 12.58
CA GLY A 244 -4.91 -24.55 12.63
C GLY A 244 -5.26 -25.06 14.02
N SER A 245 -4.51 -24.70 15.06
CA SER A 245 -4.70 -25.27 16.41
C SER A 245 -6.00 -24.80 17.09
N ALA A 246 -6.61 -23.72 16.64
CA ALA A 246 -7.89 -23.18 17.15
C ALA A 246 -8.98 -23.06 16.06
N GLY A 247 -8.80 -23.74 14.92
CA GLY A 247 -9.76 -23.81 13.82
C GLY A 247 -9.22 -23.30 12.49
N PRO A 248 -9.08 -21.98 12.24
CA PRO A 248 -8.55 -21.49 10.98
C PRO A 248 -7.09 -21.93 10.77
N GLU A 249 -6.77 -22.37 9.54
CA GLU A 249 -5.41 -22.64 9.10
C GLU A 249 -5.16 -21.87 7.79
N GLY A 250 -3.95 -21.35 7.60
CA GLY A 250 -3.55 -20.65 6.40
C GLY A 250 -3.03 -19.25 6.68
N PHE A 251 -3.11 -18.41 5.67
CA PHE A 251 -2.62 -17.03 5.76
C PHE A 251 -3.45 -16.08 4.91
N THR A 252 -3.40 -14.80 5.27
CA THR A 252 -3.89 -13.70 4.43
C THR A 252 -2.86 -12.58 4.39
N SER A 253 -2.71 -11.95 3.24
CA SER A 253 -1.87 -10.78 3.04
C SER A 253 -2.72 -9.57 2.66
N GLY A 254 -2.18 -8.39 2.83
CA GLY A 254 -2.89 -7.17 2.44
C GLY A 254 -2.03 -5.93 2.60
N ILE A 255 -2.39 -4.93 1.81
CA ILE A 255 -1.86 -3.58 1.97
C ILE A 255 -2.75 -2.80 2.92
N GLY A 256 -2.18 -1.85 3.67
CA GLY A 256 -2.95 -0.87 4.42
C GLY A 256 -3.67 0.12 3.51
N ALA A 257 -4.61 0.87 4.07
CA ALA A 257 -5.21 2.02 3.41
C ALA A 257 -4.45 3.30 3.79
N PRO A 258 -4.06 4.16 2.84
CA PRO A 258 -3.33 5.39 3.13
C PRO A 258 -4.23 6.51 3.67
N ALA A 259 -5.53 6.33 3.64
CA ALA A 259 -6.53 7.26 4.15
C ALA A 259 -7.80 6.53 4.59
N THR A 260 -8.65 7.22 5.35
CA THR A 260 -10.01 6.78 5.65
C THR A 260 -10.95 7.18 4.51
N ALA A 261 -12.06 6.44 4.34
CA ALA A 261 -13.10 6.77 3.39
C ALA A 261 -14.48 6.59 4.03
N THR A 262 -15.48 7.28 3.48
CA THR A 262 -16.88 7.15 3.90
C THR A 262 -17.60 6.01 3.20
N GLN A 263 -17.02 5.47 2.14
CA GLN A 263 -17.57 4.34 1.39
C GLN A 263 -16.46 3.37 1.01
N TRP A 264 -16.72 2.10 1.19
CA TRP A 264 -15.86 0.98 0.81
C TRP A 264 -16.66 -0.02 -0.01
N LEU A 265 -16.06 -0.52 -1.10
CA LEU A 265 -16.66 -1.52 -1.97
C LEU A 265 -15.80 -2.78 -1.95
N PHE A 266 -16.43 -3.91 -1.67
CA PHE A 266 -15.83 -5.23 -1.71
C PHE A 266 -16.48 -5.99 -2.86
N PRO A 267 -15.78 -6.16 -4.01
CA PRO A 267 -16.40 -6.69 -5.23
C PRO A 267 -16.65 -8.20 -5.18
N ASP A 268 -16.03 -8.91 -4.27
CA ASP A 268 -16.14 -10.36 -4.14
C ASP A 268 -16.41 -10.74 -2.69
N GLY A 269 -17.19 -11.81 -2.51
CA GLY A 269 -17.50 -12.43 -1.23
C GLY A 269 -18.03 -13.83 -1.47
N ARG A 270 -17.62 -14.80 -0.64
CA ARG A 270 -18.00 -16.20 -0.78
C ARG A 270 -18.77 -16.70 0.42
N ARG A 271 -19.95 -17.26 0.19
CA ARG A 271 -20.72 -17.97 1.20
C ARG A 271 -20.81 -19.44 0.84
N VAL A 272 -19.72 -20.16 1.06
CA VAL A 272 -19.64 -21.60 0.83
C VAL A 272 -19.26 -22.31 2.14
N PRO A 273 -19.64 -23.60 2.32
CA PRO A 273 -19.20 -24.37 3.49
C PRO A 273 -17.66 -24.29 3.65
N GLN A 274 -17.20 -24.20 4.89
CA GLN A 274 -15.78 -24.12 5.27
C GLN A 274 -15.06 -22.78 4.93
N VAL A 275 -15.75 -21.82 4.33
CA VAL A 275 -15.22 -20.45 4.17
C VAL A 275 -15.94 -19.52 5.14
N SER A 276 -15.16 -18.83 5.99
CA SER A 276 -15.66 -17.78 6.88
C SER A 276 -15.14 -16.44 6.43
N GLU A 277 -16.01 -15.59 5.96
CA GLU A 277 -15.68 -14.24 5.52
C GLU A 277 -16.16 -13.24 6.56
N ARG A 278 -15.32 -12.22 6.83
CA ARG A 278 -15.66 -11.16 7.79
C ARG A 278 -15.37 -9.81 7.17
N VAL A 279 -16.32 -8.91 7.28
CA VAL A 279 -16.10 -7.48 7.07
C VAL A 279 -15.63 -6.88 8.41
N VAL A 280 -14.45 -6.28 8.40
CA VAL A 280 -13.88 -5.63 9.58
C VAL A 280 -13.81 -4.13 9.33
N VAL A 281 -14.46 -3.37 10.20
CA VAL A 281 -14.49 -1.91 10.15
C VAL A 281 -13.61 -1.35 11.25
N TYR A 282 -12.72 -0.42 10.89
CA TYR A 282 -11.88 0.31 11.82
C TYR A 282 -12.15 1.80 11.73
N ASN A 283 -12.57 2.39 12.83
CA ASN A 283 -12.68 3.84 12.99
C ASN A 283 -11.48 4.36 13.79
N PRO A 284 -10.47 4.98 13.15
CA PRO A 284 -9.33 5.55 13.85
C PRO A 284 -9.65 6.86 14.57
N GLY A 285 -10.78 7.50 14.25
CA GLY A 285 -11.21 8.77 14.81
C GLY A 285 -11.59 8.69 16.29
N PRO A 286 -11.70 9.86 16.95
CA PRO A 286 -12.10 9.94 18.36
C PRO A 286 -13.61 9.80 18.57
N ASN A 287 -14.41 10.06 17.54
CA ASN A 287 -15.88 10.05 17.61
C ASN A 287 -16.43 8.72 17.09
N PRO A 288 -17.54 8.21 17.64
CA PRO A 288 -18.26 7.09 17.07
C PRO A 288 -18.67 7.35 15.63
N ALA A 289 -18.67 6.30 14.80
CA ALA A 289 -19.19 6.32 13.44
C ALA A 289 -20.32 5.31 13.32
N GLU A 290 -21.37 5.69 12.61
CA GLU A 290 -22.44 4.80 12.18
C GLU A 290 -22.07 4.22 10.81
N VAL A 291 -22.30 2.93 10.62
CA VAL A 291 -21.90 2.20 9.42
C VAL A 291 -23.04 1.35 8.92
N ASP A 292 -23.45 1.58 7.67
CA ASP A 292 -24.38 0.74 6.95
C ASP A 292 -23.62 -0.29 6.11
N ILE A 293 -23.98 -1.56 6.22
CA ILE A 293 -23.40 -2.66 5.44
C ILE A 293 -24.48 -3.21 4.51
N GLU A 294 -24.32 -3.00 3.21
CA GLU A 294 -25.18 -3.58 2.18
C GLU A 294 -24.48 -4.79 1.55
N VAL A 295 -25.14 -5.94 1.57
CA VAL A 295 -24.66 -7.17 0.92
C VAL A 295 -25.54 -7.45 -0.29
N ARG A 296 -24.92 -7.51 -1.47
CA ARG A 296 -25.60 -7.86 -2.72
C ARG A 296 -25.17 -9.25 -3.16
N PRO A 297 -26.02 -10.28 -2.99
CA PRO A 297 -25.70 -11.60 -3.51
C PRO A 297 -25.64 -11.55 -5.05
N ALA A 298 -24.74 -12.35 -5.64
CA ALA A 298 -24.77 -12.57 -7.08
C ALA A 298 -26.13 -13.14 -7.50
N ALA A 299 -26.70 -12.65 -8.58
CA ALA A 299 -27.89 -13.24 -9.15
C ALA A 299 -27.59 -14.72 -9.50
N PRO A 300 -28.50 -15.67 -9.22
CA PRO A 300 -28.33 -17.03 -9.73
C PRO A 300 -28.23 -16.97 -11.26
N PRO A 301 -27.44 -17.86 -11.90
CA PRO A 301 -27.41 -17.94 -13.35
C PRO A 301 -28.83 -18.15 -13.88
N GLU A 302 -29.17 -17.46 -14.96
CA GLU A 302 -30.54 -17.49 -15.54
C GLU A 302 -31.03 -18.89 -15.92
N ASP A 303 -30.15 -19.90 -15.95
CA ASP A 303 -30.46 -21.29 -16.34
C ASP A 303 -30.57 -22.26 -15.15
N ALA A 304 -30.64 -21.79 -13.91
CA ALA A 304 -30.92 -22.62 -12.76
C ALA A 304 -32.45 -22.85 -12.67
N GLU A 305 -33.02 -23.59 -13.66
CA GLU A 305 -34.32 -24.19 -13.51
C GLU A 305 -34.29 -25.18 -12.34
N ASP A 306 -35.26 -25.06 -11.46
CA ASP A 306 -35.52 -25.97 -10.33
C ASP A 306 -35.44 -27.44 -10.76
N THR A 307 -34.42 -28.15 -10.34
CA THR A 307 -34.36 -29.62 -10.35
C THR A 307 -34.33 -30.17 -8.94
#